data_a43e05ca9266be3c9c586b8883e59811
#
_entry.id   a43e05ca9266be3c9c586b8883e59811
#
_cell.length_a   1.000
_cell.length_b   1.000
_cell.length_c   1.000
_cell.angle_alpha   90.00
_cell.angle_beta   90.00
_cell.angle_gamma   90.00
#
_symmetry.space_group_name_H-M   'P 1'
#
loop_
_entity.id
_entity.type
_entity.pdbx_description
1 polymer ?
#
loop_
_entity_poly.entity_id
_entity_poly.type
_entity_poly.pdbx_seq_one_letter_code
_entity_poly.pdbx_strand_id
1 'polypeptide(L)'
;VDDCIVLGLDTVVLVGNKILEKPKTISEAKDNLRLCSNNTFKVITGIALINKINNEVVNDYQETVITLNKIDECDIDYYIDNDPNVLYASGFTIETVVSNFINKIEGSFYNILGIPVEKIYEYLLKWNIHLKDLE
;
A
#
# COMPACT_ATOMS: atom_id res chain seq x y z
N VAL A 1 -13.19 4.32 -24.62
CA VAL A 1 -12.22 5.42 -24.65
C VAL A 1 -11.01 4.96 -25.45
N ASP A 2 -10.77 5.58 -26.60
CA ASP A 2 -9.78 5.08 -27.55
C ASP A 2 -8.36 5.61 -27.28
N ASP A 3 -8.24 6.87 -26.88
CA ASP A 3 -6.95 7.53 -26.61
C ASP A 3 -6.79 7.81 -25.10
N CYS A 4 -6.33 6.81 -24.36
CA CYS A 4 -6.15 6.94 -22.91
C CYS A 4 -5.03 6.05 -22.39
N ILE A 5 -4.59 6.37 -21.20
CA ILE A 5 -3.74 5.50 -20.37
C ILE A 5 -4.64 4.83 -19.33
N VAL A 6 -4.59 3.52 -19.28
CA VAL A 6 -5.31 2.73 -18.27
C VAL A 6 -4.33 2.28 -17.20
N LEU A 7 -4.64 2.55 -15.95
CA LEU A 7 -3.84 2.17 -14.78
C LEU A 7 -4.60 1.17 -13.93
N GLY A 8 -4.00 0.01 -13.70
CA GLY A 8 -4.46 -0.98 -12.75
C GLY A 8 -3.47 -1.14 -11.60
N LEU A 9 -3.95 -1.10 -10.38
CA LEU A 9 -3.15 -1.24 -9.17
C LEU A 9 -3.79 -2.25 -8.22
N ASP A 10 -2.96 -3.06 -7.59
CA ASP A 10 -3.38 -3.94 -6.50
C ASP A 10 -2.27 -4.04 -5.46
N THR A 11 -2.62 -3.83 -4.19
CA THR A 11 -1.66 -3.75 -3.09
C THR A 11 -1.87 -4.90 -2.11
N VAL A 12 -0.78 -5.57 -1.75
CA VAL A 12 -0.76 -6.62 -0.73
C VAL A 12 0.26 -6.29 0.35
N VAL A 13 -0.01 -6.77 1.57
CA VAL A 13 0.91 -6.71 2.71
C VAL A 13 1.44 -8.11 2.96
N LEU A 14 2.76 -8.26 2.97
CA LEU A 14 3.45 -9.53 3.16
C LEU A 14 4.26 -9.51 4.45
N VAL A 15 3.91 -10.37 5.39
CA VAL A 15 4.63 -10.57 6.65
C VAL A 15 5.25 -11.96 6.63
N GLY A 16 6.59 -12.04 6.52
CA GLY A 16 7.25 -13.31 6.26
C GLY A 16 6.75 -13.91 4.96
N ASN A 17 6.16 -15.10 5.03
CA ASN A 17 5.56 -15.79 3.89
C ASN A 17 4.03 -15.67 3.85
N LYS A 18 3.44 -14.86 4.74
CA LYS A 18 2.00 -14.71 4.86
C LYS A 18 1.52 -13.40 4.26
N ILE A 19 0.56 -13.47 3.35
CA ILE A 19 -0.17 -12.31 2.86
C ILE A 19 -1.26 -11.98 3.88
N LEU A 20 -1.30 -10.74 4.35
CA LEU A 20 -2.39 -10.25 5.19
C LEU A 20 -3.61 -9.96 4.34
N GLU A 21 -4.67 -10.71 4.57
CA GLU A 21 -5.96 -10.46 3.93
C GLU A 21 -6.75 -9.39 4.70
N LYS A 22 -7.73 -8.79 4.03
CA LYS A 22 -8.67 -7.89 4.70
C LYS A 22 -9.38 -8.66 5.82
N PRO A 23 -9.40 -8.12 7.04
CA PRO A 23 -10.04 -8.81 8.16
C PRO A 23 -11.56 -8.84 7.96
N LYS A 24 -12.18 -9.94 8.34
CA LYS A 24 -13.64 -10.10 8.32
C LYS A 24 -14.27 -9.65 9.63
N THR A 25 -13.48 -9.60 10.70
CA THR A 25 -13.93 -9.25 12.05
C THR A 25 -12.92 -8.31 12.72
N ILE A 26 -13.37 -7.64 13.77
CA ILE A 26 -12.50 -6.80 14.61
C ILE A 26 -11.38 -7.64 15.24
N SER A 27 -11.66 -8.88 15.66
CA SER A 27 -10.67 -9.78 16.22
C SER A 27 -9.55 -10.09 15.20
N GLU A 28 -9.90 -10.37 13.96
CA GLU A 28 -8.92 -10.59 12.88
C GLU A 28 -8.08 -9.34 12.61
N ALA A 29 -8.69 -8.15 12.65
CA ALA A 29 -7.96 -6.89 12.52
C ALA A 29 -6.91 -6.71 13.61
N LYS A 30 -7.26 -7.02 14.87
CA LYS A 30 -6.33 -6.99 15.99
C LYS A 30 -5.19 -7.99 15.79
N ASP A 31 -5.48 -9.19 15.31
CA ASP A 31 -4.48 -10.22 15.02
C ASP A 31 -3.51 -9.77 13.92
N ASN A 32 -4.01 -9.14 12.87
CA ASN A 32 -3.17 -8.58 11.81
C ASN A 32 -2.20 -7.54 12.36
N LEU A 33 -2.68 -6.63 13.19
CA LEU A 33 -1.82 -5.60 13.79
C LEU A 33 -0.81 -6.21 14.78
N ARG A 34 -1.20 -7.21 15.57
CA ARG A 34 -0.28 -7.94 16.44
C ARG A 34 0.86 -8.60 15.65
N LEU A 35 0.54 -9.16 14.49
CA LEU A 35 1.54 -9.80 13.64
C LEU A 35 2.57 -8.78 13.12
N CYS A 36 2.14 -7.56 12.82
CA CYS A 36 3.01 -6.48 12.36
C CYS A 36 3.78 -5.79 13.47
N SER A 37 3.28 -5.85 14.72
CA SER A 37 3.94 -5.26 15.90
C SER A 37 5.33 -5.86 16.12
N ASN A 38 6.30 -5.00 16.40
CA ASN A 38 7.70 -5.39 16.62
C ASN A 38 8.27 -6.26 15.48
N ASN A 39 7.88 -5.96 14.25
CA ASN A 39 8.21 -6.77 13.09
C ASN A 39 8.53 -5.90 11.88
N THR A 40 9.13 -6.51 10.88
CA THR A 40 9.39 -5.93 9.57
C THR A 40 8.53 -6.64 8.53
N PHE A 41 7.83 -5.88 7.70
CA PHE A 41 6.95 -6.42 6.68
C PHE A 41 7.03 -5.60 5.39
N LYS A 42 6.46 -6.12 4.32
CA LYS A 42 6.51 -5.51 3.00
C LYS A 42 5.11 -5.11 2.54
N VAL A 43 5.04 -3.95 1.91
CA VAL A 43 3.87 -3.52 1.13
C VAL A 43 4.26 -3.58 -0.34
N ILE A 44 3.55 -4.35 -1.12
CA ILE A 44 3.85 -4.57 -2.53
C ILE A 44 2.63 -4.17 -3.35
N THR A 45 2.83 -3.25 -4.29
CA THR A 45 1.79 -2.84 -5.24
C THR A 45 2.17 -3.31 -6.63
N GLY A 46 1.33 -4.14 -7.22
CA GLY A 46 1.39 -4.48 -8.65
C GLY A 46 0.87 -3.32 -9.49
N ILE A 47 1.55 -3.06 -10.60
CA ILE A 47 1.26 -1.94 -11.50
C ILE A 47 1.04 -2.51 -12.90
N ALA A 48 -0.10 -2.19 -13.49
CA ALA A 48 -0.36 -2.43 -14.90
C ALA A 48 -0.69 -1.10 -15.58
N LEU A 49 0.09 -0.72 -16.58
CA LEU A 49 -0.16 0.46 -17.40
C LEU A 49 -0.42 0.01 -18.84
N ILE A 50 -1.50 0.48 -19.41
CA ILE A 50 -1.84 0.23 -20.81
C ILE A 50 -1.96 1.57 -21.52
N ASN A 51 -1.05 1.78 -22.49
CA ASN A 51 -1.12 2.93 -23.36
C ASN A 51 -1.97 2.57 -24.60
N LYS A 52 -3.20 3.04 -24.62
CA LYS A 52 -4.11 2.75 -25.73
C LYS A 52 -3.75 3.50 -27.01
N ILE A 53 -2.88 4.50 -26.93
CA ILE A 53 -2.44 5.30 -28.09
C ILE A 53 -1.45 4.50 -28.93
N ASN A 54 -0.48 3.82 -28.30
CA ASN A 54 0.57 3.06 -29.00
C ASN A 54 0.51 1.54 -28.75
N ASN A 55 -0.49 1.07 -27.99
CA ASN A 55 -0.70 -0.33 -27.60
C ASN A 55 0.43 -0.94 -26.75
N GLU A 56 1.25 -0.13 -26.09
CA GLU A 56 2.25 -0.62 -25.15
C GLU A 56 1.61 -0.99 -23.80
N VAL A 57 2.12 -2.07 -23.19
CA VAL A 57 1.70 -2.55 -21.89
C VAL A 57 2.91 -2.65 -20.99
N VAL A 58 2.80 -2.11 -19.77
CA VAL A 58 3.80 -2.23 -18.72
C VAL A 58 3.21 -3.03 -17.56
N ASN A 59 3.94 -4.04 -17.12
CA ASN A 59 3.67 -4.76 -15.88
C ASN A 59 4.89 -4.64 -14.99
N ASP A 60 4.70 -4.08 -13.80
CA ASP A 60 5.77 -3.87 -12.83
C ASP A 60 5.20 -3.95 -11.42
N TYR A 61 6.04 -3.76 -10.43
CA TYR A 61 5.62 -3.68 -9.04
C TYR A 61 6.53 -2.72 -8.27
N GLN A 62 6.03 -2.24 -7.14
CA GLN A 62 6.79 -1.45 -6.18
C GLN A 62 6.71 -2.10 -4.82
N GLU A 63 7.85 -2.19 -4.14
CA GLU A 63 7.97 -2.76 -2.81
C GLU A 63 8.44 -1.70 -1.83
N THR A 64 7.81 -1.65 -0.65
CA THR A 64 8.22 -0.81 0.46
C THR A 64 8.32 -1.66 1.71
N VAL A 65 9.43 -1.54 2.43
CA VAL A 65 9.67 -2.28 3.66
C VAL A 65 9.39 -1.37 4.87
N ILE A 66 8.54 -1.84 5.76
CA ILE A 66 8.15 -1.12 6.99
C ILE A 66 8.59 -1.92 8.19
N THR A 67 9.21 -1.24 9.14
CA THR A 67 9.52 -1.80 10.46
C THR A 67 8.72 -1.05 11.50
N LEU A 68 7.93 -1.76 12.30
CA LEU A 68 7.21 -1.21 13.44
C LEU A 68 7.89 -1.53 14.75
N ASN A 69 7.83 -0.59 15.67
CA ASN A 69 8.13 -0.83 17.08
C ASN A 69 7.03 -1.71 17.70
N LYS A 70 7.29 -2.21 18.89
CA LYS A 70 6.28 -2.95 19.64
C LYS A 70 5.06 -2.08 19.92
N ILE A 71 3.88 -2.64 19.71
CA ILE A 71 2.60 -2.03 20.05
C ILE A 71 1.99 -2.82 21.20
N ASP A 72 1.71 -2.16 22.31
CA ASP A 72 1.10 -2.82 23.46
C ASP A 72 -0.38 -3.15 23.19
N GLU A 73 -0.89 -4.17 23.84
CA GLU A 73 -2.26 -4.65 23.61
C GLU A 73 -3.33 -3.56 23.84
N CYS A 74 -3.13 -2.68 24.82
CA CYS A 74 -4.04 -1.58 25.07
C CYS A 74 -4.11 -0.59 23.89
N ASP A 75 -2.99 -0.36 23.19
CA ASP A 75 -2.94 0.50 22.02
C ASP A 75 -3.54 -0.18 20.79
N ILE A 76 -3.33 -1.49 20.65
CA ILE A 76 -3.99 -2.29 19.61
C ILE A 76 -5.50 -2.21 19.75
N ASP A 77 -6.01 -2.47 20.96
CA ASP A 77 -7.44 -2.44 21.25
C ASP A 77 -8.02 -1.05 21.01
N TYR A 78 -7.37 -0.01 21.52
CA TYR A 78 -7.85 1.36 21.35
C TYR A 78 -7.90 1.75 19.87
N TYR A 79 -6.84 1.48 19.11
CA TYR A 79 -6.79 1.84 17.70
C TYR A 79 -7.87 1.11 16.90
N ILE A 80 -7.94 -0.21 17.02
CA ILE A 80 -8.86 -1.03 16.23
C ILE A 80 -10.31 -0.73 16.59
N ASP A 81 -10.61 -0.52 17.85
CA ASP A 81 -11.99 -0.24 18.31
C ASP A 81 -12.47 1.17 17.90
N ASN A 82 -11.54 2.08 17.59
CA ASN A 82 -11.87 3.47 17.26
C ASN A 82 -11.63 3.86 15.79
N ASP A 83 -11.13 2.95 14.96
CA ASP A 83 -10.95 3.21 13.53
C ASP A 83 -12.12 2.59 12.72
N PRO A 84 -13.00 3.41 12.14
CA PRO A 84 -14.12 2.89 11.36
C PRO A 84 -13.73 2.20 10.06
N ASN A 85 -12.49 2.39 9.61
CA ASN A 85 -11.99 1.87 8.33
C ASN A 85 -11.18 0.57 8.47
N VAL A 86 -11.05 0.06 9.67
CA VAL A 86 -10.18 -1.08 9.97
C VAL A 86 -10.52 -2.35 9.17
N LEU A 87 -11.76 -2.54 8.78
CA LEU A 87 -12.21 -3.68 7.98
C LEU A 87 -12.02 -3.49 6.47
N TYR A 88 -11.68 -2.27 6.04
CA TYR A 88 -11.50 -1.94 4.61
C TYR A 88 -10.05 -1.99 4.16
N ALA A 89 -9.12 -2.05 5.09
CA ALA A 89 -7.69 -2.21 4.84
C ALA A 89 -7.23 -3.59 5.36
N SER A 90 -5.94 -3.82 5.48
CA SER A 90 -5.40 -5.07 6.06
C SER A 90 -5.50 -5.10 7.60
N GLY A 91 -6.40 -4.32 8.18
CA GLY A 91 -6.64 -4.20 9.61
C GLY A 91 -6.09 -2.91 10.22
N PHE A 92 -5.38 -2.11 9.45
CA PHE A 92 -4.83 -0.82 9.90
C PHE A 92 -4.40 0.03 8.70
N THR A 93 -4.24 1.32 8.95
CA THR A 93 -3.73 2.29 7.99
C THR A 93 -2.52 3.01 8.57
N ILE A 94 -1.45 3.11 7.79
CA ILE A 94 -0.16 3.62 8.26
C ILE A 94 -0.17 5.14 8.55
N GLU A 95 -1.04 5.87 7.88
CA GLU A 95 -1.18 7.32 7.99
C GLU A 95 -2.00 7.76 9.21
N THR A 96 -2.49 6.83 10.00
CA THR A 96 -3.28 7.08 11.20
C THR A 96 -2.45 6.91 12.48
N VAL A 97 -3.06 6.49 13.56
CA VAL A 97 -2.41 6.28 14.86
C VAL A 97 -1.22 5.32 14.79
N VAL A 98 -1.26 4.35 13.85
CA VAL A 98 -0.14 3.41 13.64
C VAL A 98 1.15 4.13 13.29
N SER A 99 1.09 5.34 12.73
CA SER A 99 2.27 6.16 12.45
C SER A 99 3.16 6.38 13.68
N ASN A 100 2.59 6.39 14.88
CA ASN A 100 3.34 6.53 16.13
C ASN A 100 4.30 5.36 16.41
N PHE A 101 4.09 4.24 15.78
CA PHE A 101 4.87 3.01 15.99
C PHE A 101 5.85 2.71 14.87
N ILE A 102 5.94 3.57 13.86
CA ILE A 102 6.87 3.38 12.74
C ILE A 102 8.29 3.62 13.22
N ASN A 103 9.14 2.60 13.09
CA ASN A 103 10.57 2.70 13.31
C ASN A 103 11.29 3.15 12.03
N LYS A 104 10.94 2.51 10.89
CA LYS A 104 11.63 2.72 9.62
C LYS A 104 10.73 2.42 8.44
N ILE A 105 10.89 3.21 7.39
CA ILE A 105 10.31 2.98 6.06
C ILE A 105 11.45 2.98 5.06
N GLU A 106 11.55 1.92 4.25
CA GLU A 106 12.51 1.80 3.15
C GLU A 106 11.76 1.62 1.84
N GLY A 107 11.83 2.61 0.99
CA GLY A 107 11.13 2.65 -0.30
C GLY A 107 10.10 3.78 -0.38
N SER A 108 9.21 3.70 -1.36
CA SER A 108 8.20 4.71 -1.60
C SER A 108 7.14 4.75 -0.50
N PHE A 109 6.94 5.93 0.09
CA PHE A 109 5.82 6.16 1.01
C PHE A 109 4.47 6.05 0.30
N TYR A 110 4.35 6.60 -0.90
CA TYR A 110 3.09 6.57 -1.66
C TYR A 110 2.70 5.16 -2.09
N ASN A 111 3.67 4.25 -2.24
CA ASN A 111 3.39 2.84 -2.45
C ASN A 111 2.61 2.22 -1.29
N ILE A 112 2.88 2.64 -0.05
CA ILE A 112 2.15 2.18 1.14
C ILE A 112 0.67 2.55 1.03
N LEU A 113 0.38 3.72 0.45
CA LEU A 113 -0.98 4.19 0.23
C LEU A 113 -1.67 3.52 -0.98
N GLY A 114 -0.96 2.64 -1.68
CA GLY A 114 -1.49 1.89 -2.81
C GLY A 114 -1.29 2.53 -4.18
N ILE A 115 -0.65 3.70 -4.24
CA ILE A 115 -0.41 4.42 -5.51
C ILE A 115 1.04 4.89 -5.56
N PRO A 116 1.98 4.09 -6.09
CA PRO A 116 3.39 4.45 -6.23
C PRO A 116 3.58 5.48 -7.35
N VAL A 117 3.18 6.71 -7.10
CA VAL A 117 3.09 7.79 -8.10
C VAL A 117 4.42 8.07 -8.79
N GLU A 118 5.54 8.00 -8.07
CA GLU A 118 6.86 8.26 -8.65
C GLU A 118 7.24 7.21 -9.70
N LYS A 119 6.89 5.95 -9.50
CA LYS A 119 7.15 4.88 -10.48
C LYS A 119 6.21 4.97 -11.67
N ILE A 120 4.94 5.28 -11.42
CA ILE A 120 3.95 5.50 -12.47
C ILE A 120 4.41 6.65 -13.36
N TYR A 121 4.82 7.78 -12.76
CA TYR A 121 5.26 8.95 -13.52
C TYR A 121 6.54 8.68 -14.32
N GLU A 122 7.45 7.85 -13.80
CA GLU A 122 8.63 7.40 -14.53
C GLU A 122 8.26 6.73 -15.86
N TYR A 123 7.23 5.86 -15.87
CA TYR A 123 6.73 5.25 -17.10
C TYR A 123 6.03 6.24 -18.02
N LEU A 124 5.25 7.17 -17.47
CA LEU A 124 4.62 8.22 -18.28
C LEU A 124 5.66 9.07 -19.00
N LEU A 125 6.77 9.41 -18.34
CA LEU A 125 7.87 10.15 -18.97
C LEU A 125 8.53 9.37 -20.10
N LYS A 126 8.64 8.04 -19.99
CA LYS A 126 9.14 7.20 -21.10
C LYS A 126 8.25 7.25 -22.33
N TRP A 127 6.98 7.55 -22.15
CA TRP A 127 6.01 7.78 -23.23
C TRP A 127 5.89 9.26 -23.62
N ASN A 128 6.80 10.12 -23.13
CA ASN A 128 6.77 11.56 -23.35
C ASN A 128 5.48 12.24 -22.87
N ILE A 129 4.89 11.69 -21.80
CA ILE A 129 3.71 12.27 -21.14
C ILE A 129 4.18 13.01 -19.89
N HIS A 130 3.88 14.28 -19.82
CA HIS A 130 4.27 15.17 -18.73
C HIS A 130 3.06 15.61 -17.91
N LEU A 131 3.30 16.22 -16.74
CA LEU A 131 2.24 16.68 -15.84
C LEU A 131 1.20 17.56 -16.54
N LYS A 132 1.65 18.43 -17.44
CA LYS A 132 0.77 19.31 -18.22
C LYS A 132 -0.19 18.55 -19.13
N ASP A 133 0.12 17.29 -19.44
CA ASP A 133 -0.69 16.46 -20.34
C ASP A 133 -1.75 15.65 -19.57
N LEU A 134 -1.74 15.74 -18.23
CA LEU A 134 -2.63 14.99 -17.34
C LEU A 134 -3.84 15.79 -16.85
N GLU A 135 -4.00 17.02 -17.28
CA GLU A 135 -5.13 17.90 -16.95
C GLU A 135 -6.37 17.59 -17.79
#